data_50a420323abc4d047e56bb8c2dcfebae
#
_entry.id   50a420323abc4d047e56bb8c2dcfebae
#
_cell.length_a   1.000
_cell.length_b   1.000
_cell.length_c   1.000
_cell.angle_alpha   90.00
_cell.angle_beta   90.00
_cell.angle_gamma   90.00
#
_symmetry.space_group_name_H-M   'P 1'
#
loop_
_entity.id
_entity.type
_entity.pdbx_description
1 polymer ?
#
loop_
_entity_poly.entity_id
_entity_poly.type
_entity_poly.pdbx_seq_one_letter_code
_entity_poly.pdbx_strand_id
1 'polypeptide(L)'
;SFWGSVPFTVFGSLVWEFFGERENASLNDVITTGFGGVAMGEMGHRLSAALVRGRSDGAGRVAREAVALLVNPVLTFNRLIYGDRVLYRLPGRTPPVDLEFHSGINGTWERRAFTIAFPHPFIGIGLRYGDPFGAAGDLRAPYDYFRLRVGLYGDVDNPGSDVFAHGLLWGRRLYPGREGRALAGVFQHFDYMDNYKFKFAANGVGGGIETSFPLDGERELGFLLHLFGVALGGVDSRYSRGLTGRDYSLGPGAGMKSELRCSFPAGRSLALAYSYYWFFTLSGSDRENGAGFLSGQGEAAVTDTTRLGLEFRLYHRWSDAGFDDALSFGLRT
;
A
#
# COMPACT_ATOMS: atom_id res chain seq x y z
N SER A 1 -5.63 -16.11 -15.46
CA SER A 1 -4.71 -14.97 -15.67
C SER A 1 -5.26 -13.74 -14.96
N PHE A 2 -4.40 -12.84 -14.55
CA PHE A 2 -4.79 -11.58 -13.92
C PHE A 2 -5.88 -10.85 -14.74
N TRP A 3 -5.65 -10.61 -16.02
CA TRP A 3 -6.63 -9.93 -16.90
C TRP A 3 -7.95 -10.68 -17.04
N GLY A 4 -7.95 -11.99 -16.86
CA GLY A 4 -9.17 -12.78 -16.85
C GLY A 4 -9.95 -12.68 -15.55
N SER A 5 -9.32 -12.37 -14.42
CA SER A 5 -10.02 -12.20 -13.13
C SER A 5 -10.67 -10.81 -12.98
N VAL A 6 -10.14 -9.78 -13.64
CA VAL A 6 -10.67 -8.41 -13.56
C VAL A 6 -12.18 -8.33 -13.88
N PRO A 7 -12.69 -8.86 -15.02
CA PRO A 7 -14.12 -8.83 -15.33
C PRO A 7 -14.98 -9.53 -14.27
N PHE A 8 -14.50 -10.64 -13.70
CA PHE A 8 -15.25 -11.35 -12.66
C PHE A 8 -15.37 -10.55 -11.37
N THR A 9 -14.29 -9.86 -10.96
CA THR A 9 -14.31 -9.02 -9.77
C THR A 9 -15.24 -7.82 -9.94
N VAL A 10 -15.13 -7.13 -11.09
CA VAL A 10 -16.00 -5.99 -11.42
C VAL A 10 -17.46 -6.44 -11.55
N PHE A 11 -17.72 -7.54 -12.24
CA PHE A 11 -19.07 -8.07 -12.38
C PHE A 11 -19.66 -8.52 -11.03
N GLY A 12 -18.85 -9.17 -10.18
CA GLY A 12 -19.26 -9.56 -8.84
C GLY A 12 -19.62 -8.36 -7.97
N SER A 13 -18.84 -7.28 -8.05
CA SER A 13 -19.14 -6.02 -7.37
C SER A 13 -20.44 -5.39 -7.89
N LEU A 14 -20.64 -5.36 -9.20
CA LEU A 14 -21.90 -4.88 -9.80
C LEU A 14 -23.12 -5.69 -9.35
N VAL A 15 -23.01 -7.03 -9.37
CA VAL A 15 -24.10 -7.91 -8.93
C VAL A 15 -24.43 -7.67 -7.47
N TRP A 16 -23.41 -7.50 -6.62
CA TRP A 16 -23.63 -7.23 -5.21
C TRP A 16 -24.35 -5.90 -5.00
N GLU A 17 -23.91 -4.83 -5.65
CA GLU A 17 -24.50 -3.50 -5.57
C GLU A 17 -25.98 -3.47 -6.01
N PHE A 18 -26.32 -4.16 -7.11
CA PHE A 18 -27.66 -4.12 -7.64
C PHE A 18 -28.62 -5.11 -6.99
N PHE A 19 -28.13 -6.22 -6.44
CA PHE A 19 -28.98 -7.31 -5.95
C PHE A 19 -28.70 -7.70 -4.50
N GLY A 20 -27.53 -7.37 -3.95
CA GLY A 20 -27.12 -7.76 -2.61
C GLY A 20 -27.34 -6.68 -1.57
N GLU A 21 -27.33 -5.40 -1.94
CA GLU A 21 -27.54 -4.30 -1.03
C GLU A 21 -29.00 -3.84 -0.95
N ARG A 22 -29.37 -3.31 0.22
CA ARG A 22 -30.71 -2.75 0.46
C ARG A 22 -30.78 -1.26 0.15
N GLU A 23 -29.64 -0.62 0.02
CA GLU A 23 -29.51 0.80 -0.30
C GLU A 23 -29.35 1.02 -1.81
N ASN A 24 -29.40 2.27 -2.25
CA ASN A 24 -29.23 2.60 -3.67
C ASN A 24 -27.80 2.25 -4.11
N ALA A 25 -27.68 1.58 -5.25
CA ALA A 25 -26.41 1.19 -5.85
C ALA A 25 -25.42 2.36 -5.91
N SER A 26 -24.22 2.15 -5.40
CA SER A 26 -23.16 3.14 -5.29
C SER A 26 -22.06 2.89 -6.31
N LEU A 27 -21.86 3.83 -7.23
CA LEU A 27 -20.73 3.77 -8.17
C LEU A 27 -19.38 3.76 -7.43
N ASN A 28 -19.32 4.38 -6.25
CA ASN A 28 -18.17 4.36 -5.37
C ASN A 28 -17.78 2.92 -5.00
N ASP A 29 -18.75 2.13 -4.54
CA ASP A 29 -18.49 0.78 -4.05
C ASP A 29 -18.12 -0.16 -5.21
N VAL A 30 -18.73 -0.01 -6.37
CA VAL A 30 -18.34 -0.73 -7.58
C VAL A 30 -16.86 -0.45 -7.95
N ILE A 31 -16.45 0.81 -7.96
CA ILE A 31 -15.09 1.18 -8.35
C ILE A 31 -14.11 0.76 -7.26
N THR A 32 -14.38 1.09 -5.99
CA THR A 32 -13.46 0.81 -4.88
C THR A 32 -13.30 -0.70 -4.65
N THR A 33 -14.41 -1.43 -4.62
CA THR A 33 -14.40 -2.89 -4.45
C THR A 33 -13.83 -3.59 -5.69
N GLY A 34 -14.17 -3.12 -6.89
CA GLY A 34 -13.66 -3.66 -8.14
C GLY A 34 -12.14 -3.50 -8.27
N PHE A 35 -11.63 -2.27 -8.18
CA PHE A 35 -10.19 -2.01 -8.29
C PHE A 35 -9.39 -2.52 -7.09
N GLY A 36 -9.88 -2.27 -5.87
CA GLY A 36 -9.25 -2.75 -4.64
C GLY A 36 -9.25 -4.27 -4.56
N GLY A 37 -10.37 -4.91 -4.90
CA GLY A 37 -10.51 -6.36 -4.92
C GLY A 37 -9.56 -7.03 -5.93
N VAL A 38 -9.37 -6.44 -7.11
CA VAL A 38 -8.40 -6.94 -8.10
C VAL A 38 -6.97 -6.83 -7.55
N ALA A 39 -6.59 -5.67 -7.00
CA ALA A 39 -5.25 -5.44 -6.47
C ALA A 39 -4.93 -6.36 -5.29
N MET A 40 -5.76 -6.31 -4.25
CA MET A 40 -5.56 -7.09 -3.03
C MET A 40 -5.74 -8.59 -3.26
N GLY A 41 -6.68 -8.96 -4.14
CA GLY A 41 -6.89 -10.36 -4.53
C GLY A 41 -5.68 -10.97 -5.24
N GLU A 42 -5.05 -10.25 -6.16
CA GLU A 42 -3.85 -10.74 -6.86
C GLU A 42 -2.63 -10.77 -5.92
N MET A 43 -2.44 -9.76 -5.07
CA MET A 43 -1.38 -9.76 -4.06
C MET A 43 -1.54 -10.94 -3.10
N GLY A 44 -2.75 -11.14 -2.56
CA GLY A 44 -3.07 -12.27 -1.68
C GLY A 44 -2.87 -13.64 -2.38
N HIS A 45 -3.28 -13.75 -3.65
CA HIS A 45 -3.08 -14.97 -4.43
C HIS A 45 -1.60 -15.32 -4.59
N ARG A 46 -0.76 -14.35 -4.95
CA ARG A 46 0.68 -14.56 -5.13
C ARG A 46 1.40 -14.85 -3.83
N LEU A 47 1.05 -14.12 -2.77
CA LEU A 47 1.64 -14.34 -1.46
C LEU A 47 1.28 -15.72 -0.90
N SER A 48 0.00 -16.10 -0.96
CA SER A 48 -0.48 -17.41 -0.53
C SER A 48 0.19 -18.53 -1.32
N ALA A 49 0.35 -18.37 -2.63
CA ALA A 49 1.05 -19.33 -3.47
C ALA A 49 2.55 -19.45 -3.13
N ALA A 50 3.22 -18.36 -2.79
CA ALA A 50 4.61 -18.36 -2.36
C ALA A 50 4.76 -19.09 -1.01
N LEU A 51 3.86 -18.86 -0.07
CA LEU A 51 3.81 -19.52 1.23
C LEU A 51 3.67 -21.04 1.08
N VAL A 52 2.74 -21.48 0.26
CA VAL A 52 2.44 -22.90 0.06
C VAL A 52 3.58 -23.64 -0.65
N ARG A 53 4.26 -22.99 -1.60
CA ARG A 53 5.40 -23.59 -2.32
C ARG A 53 6.67 -23.69 -1.46
N GLY A 54 6.73 -23.01 -0.34
CA GLY A 54 7.87 -23.09 0.56
C GLY A 54 8.09 -24.52 1.06
N ARG A 55 9.35 -24.95 1.11
CA ARG A 55 9.72 -26.28 1.62
C ARG A 55 9.82 -26.22 3.14
N SER A 56 8.93 -26.86 3.83
CA SER A 56 9.04 -27.20 5.25
C SER A 56 8.17 -28.41 5.54
N ASP A 57 8.55 -29.16 6.53
CA ASP A 57 7.85 -30.34 7.02
C ASP A 57 7.27 -30.09 8.41
N GLY A 58 6.33 -30.94 8.84
CA GLY A 58 5.75 -30.88 10.16
C GLY A 58 5.01 -29.58 10.48
N ALA A 59 5.26 -29.04 11.67
CA ALA A 59 4.58 -27.83 12.19
C ALA A 59 4.77 -26.59 11.30
N GLY A 60 5.94 -26.45 10.66
CA GLY A 60 6.21 -25.33 9.77
C GLY A 60 5.36 -25.37 8.50
N ARG A 61 5.00 -26.54 7.99
CA ARG A 61 4.07 -26.69 6.88
C ARG A 61 2.65 -26.30 7.31
N VAL A 62 2.20 -26.80 8.47
CA VAL A 62 0.85 -26.47 8.99
C VAL A 62 0.71 -24.96 9.19
N ALA A 63 1.71 -24.31 9.78
CA ALA A 63 1.70 -22.85 9.97
C ALA A 63 1.58 -22.10 8.65
N ARG A 64 2.35 -22.47 7.62
CA ARG A 64 2.27 -21.83 6.30
C ARG A 64 0.93 -22.04 5.61
N GLU A 65 0.36 -23.24 5.68
CA GLU A 65 -0.97 -23.52 5.15
C GLU A 65 -2.06 -22.70 5.87
N ALA A 66 -1.94 -22.56 7.20
CA ALA A 66 -2.85 -21.72 7.97
C ALA A 66 -2.75 -20.24 7.57
N VAL A 67 -1.53 -19.71 7.43
CA VAL A 67 -1.33 -18.32 6.98
C VAL A 67 -1.83 -18.16 5.53
N ALA A 68 -1.57 -19.12 4.66
CA ALA A 68 -2.05 -19.10 3.28
C ALA A 68 -3.58 -19.11 3.19
N LEU A 69 -4.25 -19.85 4.08
CA LEU A 69 -5.71 -19.85 4.20
C LEU A 69 -6.25 -18.48 4.64
N LEU A 70 -5.61 -17.83 5.61
CA LEU A 70 -5.99 -16.49 6.08
C LEU A 70 -5.78 -15.43 4.97
N VAL A 71 -4.68 -15.52 4.23
CA VAL A 71 -4.35 -14.57 3.16
C VAL A 71 -5.24 -14.77 1.92
N ASN A 72 -5.51 -16.02 1.54
CA ASN A 72 -6.34 -16.34 0.38
C ASN A 72 -7.11 -17.66 0.59
N PRO A 73 -8.28 -17.57 1.23
CA PRO A 73 -9.12 -18.75 1.48
C PRO A 73 -9.58 -19.44 0.19
N VAL A 74 -9.79 -18.69 -0.89
CA VAL A 74 -10.22 -19.22 -2.18
C VAL A 74 -9.15 -20.12 -2.80
N LEU A 75 -7.88 -19.72 -2.75
CA LEU A 75 -6.78 -20.57 -3.26
C LEU A 75 -6.70 -21.87 -2.45
N THR A 76 -6.79 -21.77 -1.12
CA THR A 76 -6.72 -22.95 -0.24
C THR A 76 -7.89 -23.89 -0.50
N PHE A 77 -9.11 -23.36 -0.63
CA PHE A 77 -10.29 -24.14 -0.96
C PHE A 77 -10.16 -24.85 -2.34
N ASN A 78 -9.69 -24.13 -3.36
CA ASN A 78 -9.45 -24.71 -4.67
C ASN A 78 -8.39 -25.82 -4.63
N ARG A 79 -7.38 -25.70 -3.78
CA ARG A 79 -6.38 -26.75 -3.58
C ARG A 79 -6.96 -28.00 -2.91
N LEU A 80 -7.90 -27.84 -1.98
CA LEU A 80 -8.60 -28.98 -1.38
C LEU A 80 -9.40 -29.78 -2.40
N ILE A 81 -10.01 -29.10 -3.37
CA ILE A 81 -10.85 -29.74 -4.40
C ILE A 81 -10.00 -30.34 -5.55
N TYR A 82 -9.06 -29.53 -6.07
CA TYR A 82 -8.33 -29.85 -7.31
C TYR A 82 -6.87 -30.28 -7.09
N GLY A 83 -6.44 -30.31 -5.83
CA GLY A 83 -5.05 -30.61 -5.47
C GLY A 83 -4.10 -29.50 -5.90
N ASP A 84 -2.81 -29.76 -5.78
CA ASP A 84 -1.76 -28.77 -6.10
C ASP A 84 -1.65 -28.41 -7.59
N ARG A 85 -2.45 -29.04 -8.47
CA ARG A 85 -2.53 -28.69 -9.90
C ARG A 85 -2.89 -27.22 -10.12
N VAL A 86 -3.59 -26.60 -9.19
CA VAL A 86 -3.92 -25.15 -9.22
C VAL A 86 -2.66 -24.28 -9.18
N LEU A 87 -1.59 -24.78 -8.52
CA LEU A 87 -0.32 -24.05 -8.40
C LEU A 87 0.53 -24.09 -9.68
N TYR A 88 0.30 -25.06 -10.58
CA TYR A 88 1.07 -25.14 -11.84
C TYR A 88 0.83 -23.98 -12.80
N ARG A 89 -0.25 -23.24 -12.61
CA ARG A 89 -0.58 -22.04 -13.41
C ARG A 89 0.22 -20.80 -13.02
N LEU A 90 0.95 -20.86 -11.91
CA LEU A 90 1.79 -19.77 -11.41
C LEU A 90 3.23 -19.93 -11.92
N PRO A 91 4.03 -18.84 -12.00
CA PRO A 91 5.43 -18.93 -12.38
C PRO A 91 6.17 -20.01 -11.57
N GLY A 92 6.98 -20.82 -12.22
CA GLY A 92 7.63 -21.98 -11.58
C GLY A 92 8.68 -21.62 -10.53
N ARG A 93 9.17 -20.37 -10.50
CA ARG A 93 10.13 -19.84 -9.53
C ARG A 93 9.39 -19.04 -8.46
N THR A 94 9.70 -19.29 -7.20
CA THR A 94 9.20 -18.46 -6.09
C THR A 94 10.00 -17.15 -6.10
N PRO A 95 9.37 -16.00 -6.31
CA PRO A 95 10.05 -14.72 -6.24
C PRO A 95 10.54 -14.44 -4.81
N PRO A 96 11.55 -13.59 -4.62
CA PRO A 96 11.92 -13.14 -3.29
C PRO A 96 10.74 -12.42 -2.62
N VAL A 97 10.60 -12.65 -1.33
CA VAL A 97 9.60 -11.98 -0.49
C VAL A 97 10.34 -11.41 0.71
N ASP A 98 10.35 -10.10 0.81
CA ASP A 98 10.85 -9.41 1.99
C ASP A 98 9.66 -9.03 2.85
N LEU A 99 9.71 -9.42 4.11
CA LEU A 99 8.68 -9.15 5.10
C LEU A 99 9.30 -8.43 6.29
N GLU A 100 8.74 -7.28 6.60
CA GLU A 100 9.16 -6.45 7.72
C GLU A 100 8.00 -6.29 8.69
N PHE A 101 8.25 -6.54 9.98
CA PHE A 101 7.30 -6.23 11.04
C PHE A 101 7.76 -4.98 11.76
N HIS A 102 6.82 -4.08 11.98
CA HIS A 102 7.08 -2.84 12.67
C HIS A 102 6.20 -2.73 13.90
N SER A 103 6.74 -2.23 14.98
CA SER A 103 5.96 -1.86 16.15
C SER A 103 6.57 -0.60 16.77
N GLY A 104 5.78 0.11 17.53
CA GLY A 104 6.30 1.31 18.17
C GLY A 104 5.21 2.14 18.81
N ILE A 105 5.56 3.36 19.11
CA ILE A 105 4.70 4.33 19.79
C ILE A 105 4.74 5.63 18.99
N ASN A 106 3.55 6.15 18.64
CA ASN A 106 3.38 7.43 17.96
C ASN A 106 2.79 8.48 18.89
N GLY A 107 3.34 9.68 18.88
CA GLY A 107 2.69 10.88 19.43
C GLY A 107 2.22 11.78 18.31
N THR A 108 1.14 12.49 18.49
CA THR A 108 0.66 13.46 17.49
C THR A 108 0.56 14.85 18.09
N TRP A 109 1.06 15.81 17.35
CA TRP A 109 0.97 17.20 17.67
C TRP A 109 0.01 17.91 16.69
N GLU A 110 -1.00 18.58 17.26
CA GLU A 110 -1.91 19.42 16.50
C GLU A 110 -1.46 20.87 16.59
N ARG A 111 -1.15 21.46 15.46
CA ARG A 111 -0.68 22.87 15.40
C ARG A 111 -1.70 23.85 15.94
N ARG A 112 -3.00 23.62 15.69
CA ARG A 112 -4.07 24.53 16.16
C ARG A 112 -4.37 24.42 17.66
N ALA A 113 -4.16 23.24 18.25
CA ALA A 113 -4.51 22.99 19.66
C ALA A 113 -3.32 23.11 20.61
N PHE A 114 -2.06 23.16 20.10
CA PHE A 114 -0.83 23.06 20.89
C PHE A 114 -0.83 21.89 21.87
N THR A 115 -1.58 20.85 21.56
CA THR A 115 -1.74 19.67 22.41
C THR A 115 -0.92 18.52 21.84
N ILE A 116 -0.12 17.87 22.69
CA ILE A 116 0.50 16.59 22.37
C ILE A 116 -0.48 15.52 22.82
N ALA A 117 -1.12 14.84 21.87
CA ALA A 117 -1.88 13.66 22.20
C ALA A 117 -0.90 12.54 22.58
N PHE A 118 -1.21 11.81 23.66
CA PHE A 118 -0.35 10.80 24.24
C PHE A 118 -0.01 9.67 23.25
N PRO A 119 1.08 8.92 23.53
CA PRO A 119 1.60 7.92 22.63
C PRO A 119 0.60 6.82 22.36
N HIS A 120 0.27 6.64 21.09
CA HIS A 120 -0.54 5.54 20.62
C HIS A 120 0.36 4.41 20.13
N PRO A 121 0.21 3.17 20.63
CA PRO A 121 0.95 2.04 20.09
C PRO A 121 0.55 1.79 18.65
N PHE A 122 1.50 1.35 17.85
CA PHE A 122 1.22 0.89 16.49
C PHE A 122 1.95 -0.42 16.19
N ILE A 123 1.35 -1.19 15.32
CA ILE A 123 1.96 -2.35 14.68
C ILE A 123 1.77 -2.23 13.17
N GLY A 124 2.72 -2.74 12.41
CA GLY A 124 2.63 -2.71 10.96
C GLY A 124 3.38 -3.85 10.29
N ILE A 125 3.02 -4.07 9.05
CA ILE A 125 3.66 -5.05 8.18
C ILE A 125 4.03 -4.32 6.89
N GLY A 126 5.31 -4.39 6.53
CA GLY A 126 5.84 -4.06 5.21
C GLY A 126 6.12 -5.34 4.44
N LEU A 127 5.71 -5.39 3.19
CA LEU A 127 5.93 -6.54 2.32
C LEU A 127 6.37 -6.06 0.94
N ARG A 128 7.46 -6.64 0.45
CA ARG A 128 7.90 -6.52 -0.94
C ARG A 128 7.94 -7.91 -1.56
N TYR A 129 7.18 -8.09 -2.61
CA TYR A 129 7.13 -9.32 -3.41
C TYR A 129 7.79 -9.09 -4.75
N GLY A 130 8.70 -9.98 -5.14
CA GLY A 130 9.48 -9.84 -6.35
C GLY A 130 10.68 -8.91 -6.20
N ASP A 131 11.58 -9.00 -7.17
CA ASP A 131 12.77 -8.15 -7.23
C ASP A 131 12.64 -7.21 -8.44
N PRO A 132 12.47 -5.89 -8.23
CA PRO A 132 12.35 -4.92 -9.32
C PRO A 132 13.65 -4.82 -10.13
N PHE A 133 14.79 -5.19 -9.53
CA PHE A 133 16.14 -5.04 -10.10
C PHE A 133 16.82 -6.38 -10.42
N GLY A 134 16.15 -7.51 -10.25
CA GLY A 134 16.68 -8.86 -10.46
C GLY A 134 16.95 -9.20 -11.93
N ALA A 135 17.11 -10.49 -12.23
CA ALA A 135 17.46 -10.95 -13.56
C ALA A 135 16.39 -10.64 -14.62
N ALA A 136 16.80 -10.54 -15.87
CA ALA A 136 15.86 -10.36 -16.98
C ALA A 136 14.88 -11.53 -17.06
N GLY A 137 13.59 -11.23 -17.21
CA GLY A 137 12.53 -12.23 -17.36
C GLY A 137 11.75 -12.57 -16.11
N ASP A 138 12.05 -11.96 -14.95
CA ASP A 138 11.30 -12.17 -13.71
C ASP A 138 10.01 -11.32 -13.64
N LEU A 139 9.87 -10.30 -14.50
CA LEU A 139 8.69 -9.43 -14.58
C LEU A 139 7.93 -9.67 -15.89
N ARG A 140 7.16 -10.75 -15.95
CA ARG A 140 6.42 -11.16 -17.17
C ARG A 140 4.92 -10.96 -17.08
N ALA A 141 4.39 -10.90 -15.86
CA ALA A 141 2.97 -10.81 -15.60
C ALA A 141 2.68 -9.67 -14.62
N PRO A 142 1.45 -9.13 -14.65
CA PRO A 142 1.02 -8.18 -13.64
C PRO A 142 1.26 -8.72 -12.24
N TYR A 143 1.70 -7.86 -11.33
CA TYR A 143 2.03 -8.19 -9.94
C TYR A 143 3.21 -9.16 -9.73
N ASP A 144 4.05 -9.41 -10.72
CA ASP A 144 5.35 -10.07 -10.48
C ASP A 144 6.25 -9.24 -9.55
N TYR A 145 5.93 -7.96 -9.40
CA TYR A 145 6.46 -7.07 -8.39
C TYR A 145 5.34 -6.25 -7.75
N PHE A 146 5.30 -6.20 -6.42
CA PHE A 146 4.44 -5.29 -5.67
C PHE A 146 5.02 -4.96 -4.29
N ARG A 147 4.59 -3.84 -3.74
CA ARG A 147 4.82 -3.42 -2.35
C ARG A 147 3.47 -3.23 -1.66
N LEU A 148 3.40 -3.71 -0.42
CA LEU A 148 2.24 -3.57 0.45
C LEU A 148 2.72 -3.13 1.83
N ARG A 149 2.08 -2.12 2.39
CA ARG A 149 2.25 -1.72 3.79
C ARG A 149 0.88 -1.67 4.45
N VAL A 150 0.78 -2.29 5.60
CA VAL A 150 -0.41 -2.28 6.45
C VAL A 150 0.02 -1.79 7.83
N GLY A 151 -0.69 -0.83 8.37
CA GLY A 151 -0.50 -0.29 9.71
C GLY A 151 -1.79 -0.35 10.51
N LEU A 152 -1.68 -0.64 11.81
CA LEU A 152 -2.76 -0.55 12.78
C LEU A 152 -2.29 0.33 13.93
N TYR A 153 -3.12 1.28 14.32
CA TYR A 153 -2.83 2.26 15.35
C TYR A 153 -3.81 2.09 16.49
N GLY A 154 -3.26 1.91 17.71
CA GLY A 154 -4.08 1.78 18.92
C GLY A 154 -4.46 3.16 19.44
N ASP A 155 -5.71 3.55 19.24
CA ASP A 155 -6.40 4.58 19.99
C ASP A 155 -7.62 3.91 20.63
N VAL A 156 -7.81 4.10 21.93
CA VAL A 156 -8.91 3.46 22.67
C VAL A 156 -10.26 3.91 22.12
N ASP A 157 -10.36 5.15 21.69
CA ASP A 157 -11.62 5.76 21.24
C ASP A 157 -11.79 5.69 19.71
N ASN A 158 -10.70 5.49 18.96
CA ASN A 158 -10.76 5.49 17.50
C ASN A 158 -9.54 4.73 16.92
N PRO A 159 -9.60 3.40 16.88
CA PRO A 159 -8.51 2.61 16.28
C PRO A 159 -8.35 2.98 14.82
N GLY A 160 -7.11 3.26 14.43
CA GLY A 160 -6.76 3.65 13.07
C GLY A 160 -6.11 2.52 12.29
N SER A 161 -6.19 2.61 10.97
CA SER A 161 -5.50 1.69 10.05
C SER A 161 -5.00 2.43 8.81
N ASP A 162 -3.92 1.93 8.24
CA ASP A 162 -3.48 2.32 6.90
C ASP A 162 -3.15 1.10 6.03
N VAL A 163 -3.42 1.21 4.75
CA VAL A 163 -3.00 0.27 3.71
C VAL A 163 -2.48 1.07 2.54
N PHE A 164 -1.22 0.90 2.22
CA PHE A 164 -0.60 1.50 1.04
C PHE A 164 -0.02 0.39 0.18
N ALA A 165 -0.51 0.29 -1.03
CA ALA A 165 -0.10 -0.74 -1.95
C ALA A 165 0.14 -0.19 -3.35
N HIS A 166 1.13 -0.76 -4.04
CA HIS A 166 1.25 -0.63 -5.48
C HIS A 166 1.78 -1.92 -6.09
N GLY A 167 1.26 -2.25 -7.26
CA GLY A 167 1.65 -3.43 -8.01
C GLY A 167 1.96 -3.10 -9.46
N LEU A 168 3.03 -3.67 -9.99
CA LEU A 168 3.43 -3.53 -11.38
C LEU A 168 2.45 -4.25 -12.28
N LEU A 169 1.82 -3.52 -13.21
CA LEU A 169 0.96 -4.10 -14.26
C LEU A 169 1.78 -4.49 -15.49
N TRP A 170 2.68 -3.62 -15.88
CA TRP A 170 3.60 -3.81 -16.99
C TRP A 170 4.83 -2.93 -16.78
N GLY A 171 6.03 -3.45 -17.07
CA GLY A 171 7.23 -2.66 -16.90
C GLY A 171 8.45 -3.26 -17.59
N ARG A 172 9.49 -2.44 -17.63
CA ARG A 172 10.77 -2.79 -18.21
C ARG A 172 11.90 -2.32 -17.30
N ARG A 173 12.88 -3.20 -17.12
CA ARG A 173 14.15 -2.84 -16.48
C ARG A 173 15.02 -2.03 -17.40
N LEU A 174 15.64 -1.01 -16.85
CA LEU A 174 16.59 -0.15 -17.48
C LEU A 174 17.90 -0.21 -16.67
N TYR A 175 19.01 -0.03 -17.35
CA TYR A 175 20.34 -0.07 -16.74
C TYR A 175 21.04 1.26 -17.02
N PRO A 176 20.73 2.33 -16.26
CA PRO A 176 21.36 3.63 -16.42
C PRO A 176 22.81 3.58 -15.92
N GLY A 177 23.75 3.65 -16.84
CA GLY A 177 25.19 3.55 -16.53
C GLY A 177 25.67 2.12 -16.30
N ARG A 178 26.83 1.99 -15.64
CA ARG A 178 27.48 0.68 -15.42
C ARG A 178 26.86 -0.10 -14.25
N GLU A 179 26.38 0.56 -13.23
CA GLU A 179 25.94 -0.05 -11.97
C GLU A 179 24.50 0.31 -11.57
N GLY A 180 23.93 1.34 -12.17
CA GLY A 180 22.58 1.77 -11.90
C GLY A 180 21.54 0.78 -12.42
N ARG A 181 20.49 0.57 -11.65
CA ARG A 181 19.35 -0.27 -12.01
C ARG A 181 18.06 0.56 -11.88
N ALA A 182 17.18 0.41 -12.84
CA ALA A 182 15.89 1.08 -12.81
C ALA A 182 14.79 0.15 -13.34
N LEU A 183 13.61 0.30 -12.78
CA LEU A 183 12.37 -0.27 -13.27
C LEU A 183 11.45 0.89 -13.67
N ALA A 184 11.06 0.95 -14.95
CA ALA A 184 10.03 1.86 -15.42
C ALA A 184 8.81 1.05 -15.83
N GLY A 185 7.61 1.54 -15.47
CA GLY A 185 6.40 0.75 -15.74
C GLY A 185 5.10 1.48 -15.45
N VAL A 186 4.02 0.74 -15.64
CA VAL A 186 2.66 1.11 -15.24
C VAL A 186 2.32 0.35 -13.98
N PHE A 187 1.87 1.09 -12.98
CA PHE A 187 1.55 0.57 -11.65
C PHE A 187 0.08 0.83 -11.33
N GLN A 188 -0.54 -0.13 -10.64
CA GLN A 188 -1.82 0.06 -9.98
C GLN A 188 -1.54 0.43 -8.51
N HIS A 189 -2.29 1.42 -8.01
CA HIS A 189 -2.23 1.89 -6.63
C HIS A 189 -3.53 1.61 -5.91
N PHE A 190 -3.42 1.19 -4.67
CA PHE A 190 -4.52 1.08 -3.72
C PHE A 190 -4.04 1.67 -2.39
N ASP A 191 -4.62 2.79 -2.00
CA ASP A 191 -4.23 3.51 -0.79
C ASP A 191 -5.47 3.78 0.06
N TYR A 192 -5.35 3.46 1.33
CA TYR A 192 -6.38 3.67 2.33
C TYR A 192 -5.74 4.10 3.63
N MET A 193 -6.34 5.07 4.29
CA MET A 193 -5.98 5.48 5.63
C MET A 193 -7.23 5.91 6.38
N ASP A 194 -7.40 5.37 7.58
CA ASP A 194 -8.40 5.78 8.53
C ASP A 194 -7.69 6.01 9.87
N ASN A 195 -7.50 7.25 10.21
CA ASN A 195 -6.96 7.63 11.50
C ASN A 195 -7.79 8.77 12.09
N TYR A 196 -7.54 9.08 13.36
CA TYR A 196 -8.31 10.09 14.06
C TYR A 196 -8.18 11.51 13.46
N LYS A 197 -7.23 11.76 12.54
CA LYS A 197 -7.05 13.05 11.86
C LYS A 197 -7.86 13.16 10.60
N PHE A 198 -7.78 12.18 9.74
CA PHE A 198 -8.59 12.13 8.53
C PHE A 198 -8.65 10.74 7.92
N LYS A 199 -9.72 10.52 7.16
CA LYS A 199 -9.93 9.33 6.35
C LYS A 199 -9.61 9.66 4.90
N PHE A 200 -8.96 8.73 4.25
CA PHE A 200 -8.51 8.89 2.89
C PHE A 200 -8.53 7.55 2.18
N ALA A 201 -8.97 7.56 0.93
CA ALA A 201 -8.87 6.40 0.05
C ALA A 201 -8.57 6.86 -1.37
N ALA A 202 -7.75 6.10 -2.10
CA ALA A 202 -7.50 6.33 -3.51
C ALA A 202 -7.18 5.04 -4.25
N ASN A 203 -7.80 4.87 -5.40
CA ASN A 203 -7.52 3.79 -6.35
C ASN A 203 -7.11 4.38 -7.69
N GLY A 204 -5.94 4.02 -8.18
CA GLY A 204 -5.41 4.63 -9.39
C GLY A 204 -4.47 3.75 -10.20
N VAL A 205 -4.20 4.18 -11.42
CA VAL A 205 -3.24 3.55 -12.33
C VAL A 205 -2.40 4.63 -13.01
N GLY A 206 -1.10 4.40 -13.13
CA GLY A 206 -0.22 5.35 -13.78
C GLY A 206 1.21 4.89 -13.99
N GLY A 207 2.02 5.77 -14.52
CA GLY A 207 3.43 5.53 -14.81
C GLY A 207 4.31 5.73 -13.59
N GLY A 208 5.42 4.99 -13.54
CA GLY A 208 6.40 5.18 -12.48
C GLY A 208 7.78 4.68 -12.84
N ILE A 209 8.74 5.17 -12.08
CA ILE A 209 10.13 4.72 -12.12
C ILE A 209 10.62 4.46 -10.70
N GLU A 210 11.28 3.34 -10.52
CA GLU A 210 12.02 2.99 -9.31
C GLU A 210 13.49 2.76 -9.69
N THR A 211 14.41 3.25 -8.90
CA THR A 211 15.84 3.17 -9.18
C THR A 211 16.63 2.71 -7.97
N SER A 212 17.79 2.11 -8.23
CA SER A 212 18.79 1.75 -7.24
C SER A 212 20.16 2.05 -7.84
N PHE A 213 20.93 2.89 -7.17
CA PHE A 213 22.26 3.29 -7.53
C PHE A 213 23.24 2.97 -6.38
N PRO A 214 24.14 2.01 -6.54
CA PRO A 214 25.25 1.87 -5.63
C PRO A 214 26.12 3.13 -5.75
N LEU A 215 26.46 3.74 -4.62
CA LEU A 215 27.29 4.94 -4.56
C LEU A 215 28.76 4.57 -4.41
N ASP A 216 29.10 3.99 -3.27
CA ASP A 216 30.45 3.49 -2.95
C ASP A 216 30.35 2.44 -1.83
N GLY A 217 31.14 1.38 -1.96
CA GLY A 217 31.18 0.32 -0.96
C GLY A 217 29.76 -0.27 -0.68
N GLU A 218 29.27 -0.09 0.54
CA GLU A 218 27.96 -0.60 0.98
C GLU A 218 26.83 0.45 0.95
N ARG A 219 27.06 1.61 0.32
CA ARG A 219 26.05 2.67 0.23
C ARG A 219 25.22 2.51 -1.02
N GLU A 220 23.91 2.69 -0.87
CA GLU A 220 22.95 2.63 -1.98
C GLU A 220 21.97 3.79 -1.91
N LEU A 221 21.70 4.40 -3.07
CA LEU A 221 20.67 5.43 -3.23
C LEU A 221 19.52 4.86 -4.05
N GLY A 222 18.35 4.79 -3.44
CA GLY A 222 17.09 4.42 -4.09
C GLY A 222 16.22 5.65 -4.30
N PHE A 223 15.56 5.71 -5.46
CA PHE A 223 14.55 6.73 -5.75
C PHE A 223 13.33 6.08 -6.38
N LEU A 224 12.15 6.52 -5.98
CA LEU A 224 10.86 6.14 -6.55
C LEU A 224 10.09 7.40 -6.91
N LEU A 225 9.50 7.41 -8.11
CA LEU A 225 8.52 8.42 -8.52
C LEU A 225 7.41 7.74 -9.31
N HIS A 226 6.18 7.84 -8.83
CA HIS A 226 4.98 7.39 -9.51
C HIS A 226 4.01 8.56 -9.69
N LEU A 227 3.45 8.69 -10.90
CA LEU A 227 2.39 9.62 -11.24
C LEU A 227 1.22 8.82 -11.80
N PHE A 228 0.03 9.02 -11.26
CA PHE A 228 -1.12 8.20 -11.62
C PHE A 228 -2.44 8.97 -11.62
N GLY A 229 -3.33 8.55 -12.52
CA GLY A 229 -4.73 8.96 -12.47
C GLY A 229 -5.46 8.18 -11.38
N VAL A 230 -6.25 8.88 -10.57
CA VAL A 230 -7.14 8.28 -9.57
C VAL A 230 -8.50 8.12 -10.19
N ALA A 231 -8.95 6.88 -10.33
CA ALA A 231 -10.27 6.58 -10.87
C ALA A 231 -11.39 7.02 -9.91
N LEU A 232 -11.17 6.74 -8.63
CA LEU A 232 -11.96 7.25 -7.54
C LEU A 232 -11.09 7.39 -6.29
N GLY A 233 -11.25 8.52 -5.62
CA GLY A 233 -10.65 8.77 -4.33
C GLY A 233 -11.57 9.59 -3.46
N GLY A 234 -11.30 9.60 -2.18
CA GLY A 234 -12.07 10.36 -1.22
C GLY A 234 -11.22 10.79 -0.03
N VAL A 235 -11.61 11.93 0.52
CA VAL A 235 -11.04 12.48 1.75
C VAL A 235 -12.17 12.89 2.66
N ASP A 236 -12.09 12.45 3.93
CA ASP A 236 -12.93 12.93 5.00
C ASP A 236 -12.12 13.81 5.95
N SER A 237 -12.73 14.80 6.55
CA SER A 237 -12.15 15.55 7.65
C SER A 237 -13.19 15.92 8.69
N ARG A 238 -12.75 16.06 9.93
CA ARG A 238 -13.60 16.50 11.05
C ARG A 238 -14.28 17.87 10.81
N TYR A 239 -13.83 18.63 9.84
CA TYR A 239 -14.32 19.98 9.56
C TYR A 239 -15.39 20.03 8.47
N SER A 240 -15.60 18.97 7.71
CA SER A 240 -16.62 18.89 6.67
C SER A 240 -17.99 18.40 7.17
N ARG A 241 -18.21 18.36 8.47
CA ARG A 241 -19.54 18.02 9.06
C ARG A 241 -20.54 19.14 8.79
N GLY A 242 -21.13 19.13 7.63
CA GLY A 242 -22.16 20.10 7.33
C GLY A 242 -23.03 19.77 6.13
N LEU A 243 -24.33 19.84 6.30
CA LEU A 243 -25.39 20.07 5.33
C LEU A 243 -25.86 18.89 4.45
N THR A 244 -25.08 17.85 4.16
CA THR A 244 -25.51 16.76 3.25
C THR A 244 -25.60 15.37 3.90
N GLY A 245 -25.29 15.24 5.19
CA GLY A 245 -25.32 13.95 5.90
C GLY A 245 -24.19 12.97 5.51
N ARG A 246 -23.30 13.34 4.60
CA ARG A 246 -22.10 12.57 4.23
C ARG A 246 -20.85 13.36 4.65
N ASP A 247 -19.98 12.71 5.41
CA ASP A 247 -18.80 13.33 5.98
C ASP A 247 -17.56 13.24 5.06
N TYR A 248 -17.70 12.98 3.75
CA TYR A 248 -16.60 12.79 2.82
C TYR A 248 -16.91 13.34 1.41
N SER A 249 -15.83 13.80 0.75
CA SER A 249 -15.84 14.22 -0.65
C SER A 249 -15.22 13.15 -1.52
N LEU A 250 -15.91 12.73 -2.58
CA LEU A 250 -15.51 11.67 -3.49
C LEU A 250 -15.38 12.18 -4.91
N GLY A 251 -14.39 11.69 -5.64
CA GLY A 251 -14.25 11.96 -7.05
C GLY A 251 -12.98 11.39 -7.70
N PRO A 252 -12.86 11.51 -9.02
CA PRO A 252 -11.63 11.21 -9.74
C PRO A 252 -10.57 12.27 -9.48
N GLY A 253 -9.32 11.94 -9.82
CA GLY A 253 -8.24 12.87 -9.60
C GLY A 253 -6.89 12.40 -10.12
N ALA A 254 -5.84 12.89 -9.49
CA ALA A 254 -4.47 12.51 -9.77
C ALA A 254 -3.70 12.27 -8.47
N GLY A 255 -2.70 11.41 -8.55
CA GLY A 255 -1.82 11.12 -7.43
C GLY A 255 -0.35 11.11 -7.84
N MET A 256 0.49 11.42 -6.87
CA MET A 256 1.94 11.32 -6.97
C MET A 256 2.49 10.64 -5.73
N LYS A 257 3.45 9.74 -5.92
CA LYS A 257 4.28 9.20 -4.83
C LYS A 257 5.74 9.38 -5.19
N SER A 258 6.52 9.85 -4.23
CA SER A 258 7.98 9.90 -4.35
C SER A 258 8.63 9.36 -3.08
N GLU A 259 9.73 8.65 -3.22
CA GLU A 259 10.55 8.16 -2.12
C GLU A 259 12.01 8.33 -2.47
N LEU A 260 12.78 8.84 -1.55
CA LEU A 260 14.25 8.86 -1.57
C LEU A 260 14.73 8.02 -0.40
N ARG A 261 15.57 7.03 -0.66
CA ARG A 261 16.13 6.14 0.34
C ARG A 261 17.64 6.08 0.21
N CYS A 262 18.34 6.29 1.31
CA CYS A 262 19.77 6.12 1.42
C CYS A 262 20.07 4.99 2.38
N SER A 263 20.74 3.96 1.92
CA SER A 263 21.27 2.86 2.75
C SER A 263 22.76 3.09 3.01
N PHE A 264 23.21 2.79 4.22
CA PHE A 264 24.58 2.98 4.68
C PHE A 264 25.10 1.68 5.27
N PRO A 265 26.43 1.56 5.43
CA PRO A 265 27.04 0.45 6.16
C PRO A 265 26.45 0.23 7.54
N ALA A 266 26.63 -0.98 8.07
CA ALA A 266 26.12 -1.38 9.37
C ALA A 266 24.59 -1.28 9.51
N GLY A 267 23.84 -1.53 8.43
CA GLY A 267 22.39 -1.63 8.46
C GLY A 267 21.66 -0.33 8.81
N ARG A 268 22.26 0.82 8.54
CA ARG A 268 21.64 2.13 8.72
C ARG A 268 20.89 2.55 7.46
N SER A 269 19.75 3.21 7.62
CA SER A 269 19.02 3.78 6.49
C SER A 269 18.33 5.08 6.84
N LEU A 270 18.18 5.94 5.83
CA LEU A 270 17.35 7.13 5.86
C LEU A 270 16.39 7.06 4.68
N ALA A 271 15.13 7.36 4.94
CA ALA A 271 14.11 7.45 3.90
C ALA A 271 13.28 8.71 4.08
N LEU A 272 12.94 9.34 2.96
CA LEU A 272 12.01 10.45 2.88
C LEU A 272 11.00 10.12 1.79
N ALA A 273 9.74 10.10 2.13
CA ALA A 273 8.68 9.80 1.17
C ALA A 273 7.59 10.87 1.22
N TYR A 274 7.09 11.22 0.05
CA TYR A 274 5.98 12.16 -0.10
C TYR A 274 4.95 11.56 -1.03
N SER A 275 3.70 11.56 -0.60
CA SER A 275 2.53 11.21 -1.39
C SER A 275 1.57 12.37 -1.41
N TYR A 276 1.06 12.70 -2.59
CA TYR A 276 0.09 13.75 -2.78
C TYR A 276 -1.03 13.29 -3.69
N TYR A 277 -2.26 13.68 -3.36
CA TYR A 277 -3.48 13.35 -4.08
C TYR A 277 -4.32 14.59 -4.25
N TRP A 278 -4.85 14.76 -5.43
CA TRP A 278 -5.79 15.80 -5.78
C TRP A 278 -7.05 15.16 -6.33
N PHE A 279 -8.20 15.62 -5.88
CA PHE A 279 -9.51 15.09 -6.26
C PHE A 279 -10.42 16.21 -6.72
N PHE A 280 -11.08 15.96 -7.84
CA PHE A 280 -12.21 16.74 -8.30
C PHE A 280 -13.49 16.11 -7.76
N THR A 281 -14.18 16.78 -6.86
CA THR A 281 -15.33 16.23 -6.14
C THR A 281 -16.55 16.10 -7.06
N LEU A 282 -17.04 14.87 -7.21
CA LEU A 282 -18.33 14.58 -7.84
C LEU A 282 -19.47 14.50 -6.82
N SER A 283 -19.15 14.09 -5.57
CA SER A 283 -20.10 14.00 -4.48
C SER A 283 -19.41 14.45 -3.20
N GLY A 284 -19.96 15.43 -2.51
CA GLY A 284 -19.41 16.03 -1.29
C GLY A 284 -19.62 17.54 -1.24
N SER A 285 -19.05 18.19 -0.21
CA SER A 285 -19.24 19.63 0.05
C SER A 285 -18.26 20.53 -0.70
N ASP A 286 -17.04 20.06 -0.94
CA ASP A 286 -15.96 20.87 -1.53
C ASP A 286 -15.78 20.51 -3.02
N ARG A 287 -15.47 21.49 -3.87
CA ARG A 287 -15.26 21.23 -5.31
C ARG A 287 -13.97 20.49 -5.59
N GLU A 288 -12.95 20.82 -4.85
CA GLU A 288 -11.62 20.23 -4.99
C GLU A 288 -11.02 19.94 -3.62
N ASN A 289 -10.29 18.85 -3.54
CA ASN A 289 -9.60 18.45 -2.33
C ASN A 289 -8.17 18.00 -2.66
N GLY A 290 -7.22 18.38 -1.83
CA GLY A 290 -5.87 17.89 -1.87
C GLY A 290 -5.49 17.27 -0.53
N ALA A 291 -4.86 16.10 -0.58
CA ALA A 291 -4.32 15.42 0.58
C ALA A 291 -2.85 15.07 0.37
N GLY A 292 -1.99 15.39 1.31
CA GLY A 292 -0.57 15.09 1.23
C GLY A 292 -0.02 14.49 2.51
N PHE A 293 0.96 13.58 2.34
CA PHE A 293 1.63 12.88 3.42
C PHE A 293 3.15 12.92 3.17
N LEU A 294 3.87 13.62 4.03
CA LEU A 294 5.32 13.57 4.06
C LEU A 294 5.75 12.68 5.23
N SER A 295 6.57 11.69 4.97
CA SER A 295 7.17 10.87 6.02
C SER A 295 8.67 10.84 5.89
N GLY A 296 9.36 10.97 7.02
CA GLY A 296 10.80 10.76 7.14
C GLY A 296 11.07 9.69 8.16
N GLN A 297 12.01 8.80 7.85
CA GLN A 297 12.34 7.64 8.64
C GLN A 297 13.86 7.48 8.69
N GLY A 298 14.39 7.29 9.89
CA GLY A 298 15.79 6.93 10.11
C GLY A 298 15.86 5.66 10.93
N GLU A 299 16.66 4.68 10.50
CA GLU A 299 16.81 3.39 11.16
C GLU A 299 18.28 3.02 11.32
N ALA A 300 18.57 2.25 12.35
CA ALA A 300 19.86 1.63 12.57
C ALA A 300 19.67 0.17 13.02
N ALA A 301 20.48 -0.74 12.50
CA ALA A 301 20.49 -2.12 12.93
C ALA A 301 21.00 -2.23 14.38
N VAL A 302 20.27 -2.95 15.21
CA VAL A 302 20.66 -3.34 16.57
C VAL A 302 21.15 -4.77 16.56
N THR A 303 20.51 -5.62 15.75
CA THR A 303 20.94 -6.99 15.46
C THR A 303 20.78 -7.24 13.94
N ASP A 304 21.14 -8.42 13.47
CA ASP A 304 20.96 -8.80 12.04
C ASP A 304 19.49 -8.79 11.61
N THR A 305 18.55 -8.92 12.54
CA THR A 305 17.12 -9.01 12.28
C THR A 305 16.28 -7.88 12.88
N THR A 306 16.89 -7.06 13.75
CA THR A 306 16.18 -6.01 14.50
C THR A 306 16.77 -4.65 14.22
N ARG A 307 15.93 -3.68 13.92
CA ARG A 307 16.29 -2.27 13.72
C ARG A 307 15.56 -1.40 14.71
N LEU A 308 16.18 -0.32 15.12
CA LEU A 308 15.55 0.76 15.89
C LEU A 308 15.50 2.01 15.02
N GLY A 309 14.39 2.70 15.02
CA GLY A 309 14.21 3.86 14.17
C GLY A 309 13.31 4.93 14.74
N LEU A 310 13.44 6.10 14.16
CA LEU A 310 12.56 7.23 14.37
C LEU A 310 11.79 7.49 13.08
N GLU A 311 10.51 7.77 13.22
CA GLU A 311 9.65 8.16 12.11
C GLU A 311 8.94 9.47 12.46
N PHE A 312 8.81 10.34 11.48
CA PHE A 312 7.89 11.45 11.55
C PHE A 312 6.95 11.41 10.34
N ARG A 313 5.73 11.89 10.52
CA ARG A 313 4.75 12.03 9.44
C ARG A 313 4.07 13.38 9.55
N LEU A 314 4.06 14.12 8.47
CA LEU A 314 3.32 15.36 8.31
C LEU A 314 2.15 15.09 7.36
N TYR A 315 0.96 15.36 7.86
CA TYR A 315 -0.28 15.27 7.09
C TYR A 315 -0.74 16.68 6.79
N HIS A 316 -1.14 16.93 5.55
CA HIS A 316 -1.76 18.19 5.18
C HIS A 316 -2.91 17.94 4.22
N ARG A 317 -3.92 18.75 4.37
CA ARG A 317 -5.09 18.79 3.50
C ARG A 317 -5.42 20.22 3.16
N TRP A 318 -5.87 20.43 1.94
CA TRP A 318 -6.53 21.65 1.55
C TRP A 318 -7.84 21.34 0.83
N SER A 319 -8.81 22.24 0.94
CA SER A 319 -10.07 22.23 0.21
C SER A 319 -10.51 23.67 0.02
N ASP A 320 -11.61 23.89 -0.69
CA ASP A 320 -12.23 25.21 -0.81
C ASP A 320 -12.59 25.81 0.57
N ALA A 321 -12.77 24.95 1.59
CA ALA A 321 -13.06 25.36 2.97
C ALA A 321 -11.82 25.76 3.78
N GLY A 322 -10.60 25.48 3.32
CA GLY A 322 -9.35 25.86 3.98
C GLY A 322 -8.25 24.80 4.00
N PHE A 323 -7.23 25.09 4.79
CA PHE A 323 -6.05 24.23 4.96
C PHE A 323 -6.01 23.66 6.37
N ASP A 324 -5.66 22.36 6.47
CA ASP A 324 -5.46 21.66 7.74
C ASP A 324 -4.18 20.83 7.71
N ASP A 325 -3.45 20.80 8.84
CA ASP A 325 -2.20 20.08 8.99
C ASP A 325 -2.10 19.35 10.35
N ALA A 326 -1.40 18.22 10.35
CA ALA A 326 -1.07 17.50 11.57
C ALA A 326 0.31 16.84 11.44
N LEU A 327 1.04 16.77 12.54
CA LEU A 327 2.37 16.18 12.62
C LEU A 327 2.35 14.99 13.60
N SER A 328 2.90 13.87 13.19
CA SER A 328 3.06 12.67 14.04
C SER A 328 4.53 12.32 14.15
N PHE A 329 4.96 11.93 15.34
CA PHE A 329 6.30 11.42 15.64
C PHE A 329 6.18 10.04 16.22
N GLY A 330 7.07 9.13 15.85
CA GLY A 330 7.08 7.79 16.39
C GLY A 330 8.47 7.21 16.59
N LEU A 331 8.61 6.41 17.63
CA LEU A 331 9.70 5.46 17.82
C LEU A 331 9.27 4.14 17.20
N ARG A 332 10.14 3.54 16.41
CA ARG A 332 9.87 2.33 15.65
C ARG A 332 10.91 1.26 15.95
N THR A 333 10.49 0.01 16.06
CA THR A 333 11.32 -1.19 16.17
C THR A 333 10.95 -2.20 15.12
#